data_35fb7a7f067881ac42e1210c0ff7ad9c
#
_entry.id   35fb7a7f067881ac42e1210c0ff7ad9c
#
_cell.length_a   1.000
_cell.length_b   1.000
_cell.length_c   1.000
_cell.angle_alpha   90.00
_cell.angle_beta   90.00
_cell.angle_gamma   90.00
#
_symmetry.space_group_name_H-M   'P 1'
#
loop_
_entity.id
_entity.type
_entity.pdbx_description
1 polymer ?
#
loop_
_entity_poly.entity_id
_entity_poly.type
_entity_poly.pdbx_seq_one_letter_code
_entity_poly.pdbx_strand_id
1 'polypeptide(L)'
;MSTAPALPPIAALAPPVILALTAMFLLLVDSVDPDGDASSLLLAVTSTVGSLLALGVTGWFLLAGTGQPRTGGAITLLGDALVVDGMSLFLTAIVASVVLLVVLASYDYLADHPYQAEYYTMVVLAATGMTLMASANSFATAFIAMELSSLPSYALVASLKQNRGSVEAGLKYFLIGALSSAILLYGISLVYASSGALVFADVAAALADTPLTGVLGIGILMVAGGLAFKTASVPFHFWAPEAYEGAPAPISAFLSSASKAAGFVLAFRIFTVAFPQSAVAGVIDWAVAFQILAILTMTIGTFAAATQENVKRMLAYSSIGHAGYVLIGLAALTGDANQSFVLGAGMAHLFVYGFMNTGAFLFVALVEYWGVGRTFEDYNGLAKQAPLACAAMTIFMFSLAGLPFGGGFLSKFYLLMAAINGGVALLAVALIVNSALSLYFYSRVVKAMWIDEPTGEPVEVDGYPTGIYVAIVVAAVVTVLLLPGFGPVVETANTAASVLFA
;
A
#
# COMPACT_ATOMS: atom_id res chain seq x y z
N MET A 1 1.02 -37.14 -20.14
CA MET A 1 0.82 -35.90 -19.35
C MET A 1 -0.16 -36.26 -18.25
N SER A 2 0.30 -36.41 -16.99
CA SER A 2 -0.57 -36.68 -15.85
C SER A 2 -1.33 -35.38 -15.55
N THR A 3 -2.65 -35.40 -15.73
CA THR A 3 -3.51 -34.35 -15.26
C THR A 3 -3.43 -34.36 -13.73
N ALA A 4 -2.62 -33.47 -13.16
CA ALA A 4 -2.72 -33.19 -11.73
C ALA A 4 -4.22 -32.86 -11.44
N PRO A 5 -4.78 -33.36 -10.33
CA PRO A 5 -6.16 -33.06 -9.98
C PRO A 5 -6.31 -31.55 -9.89
N ALA A 6 -7.23 -31.00 -10.69
CA ALA A 6 -7.53 -29.57 -10.64
C ALA A 6 -7.98 -29.23 -9.22
N LEU A 7 -7.27 -28.30 -8.56
CA LEU A 7 -7.66 -27.82 -7.24
C LEU A 7 -9.08 -27.23 -7.32
N PRO A 8 -9.91 -27.43 -6.28
CA PRO A 8 -11.24 -26.81 -6.27
C PRO A 8 -11.09 -25.27 -6.34
N PRO A 9 -12.00 -24.55 -7.05
CA PRO A 9 -11.87 -23.10 -7.24
C PRO A 9 -11.65 -22.31 -5.94
N ILE A 10 -12.25 -22.76 -4.84
CA ILE A 10 -12.09 -22.13 -3.51
C ILE A 10 -10.63 -22.16 -3.03
N ALA A 11 -9.80 -23.09 -3.48
CA ALA A 11 -8.39 -23.14 -3.13
C ALA A 11 -7.59 -21.93 -3.64
N ALA A 12 -8.11 -21.20 -4.63
CA ALA A 12 -7.51 -19.95 -5.08
C ALA A 12 -7.52 -18.85 -4.01
N LEU A 13 -8.41 -18.94 -2.99
CA LEU A 13 -8.42 -18.05 -1.83
C LEU A 13 -7.43 -18.49 -0.72
N ALA A 14 -6.57 -19.47 -0.96
CA ALA A 14 -5.63 -19.94 0.08
C ALA A 14 -4.80 -18.80 0.72
N PRO A 15 -4.22 -17.82 0.00
CA PRO A 15 -3.46 -16.75 0.64
C PRO A 15 -4.26 -15.91 1.66
N PRO A 16 -5.43 -15.33 1.35
CA PRO A 16 -6.23 -14.61 2.36
C PRO A 16 -6.73 -15.53 3.48
N VAL A 17 -7.05 -16.79 3.20
CA VAL A 17 -7.48 -17.77 4.21
C VAL A 17 -6.33 -18.09 5.19
N ILE A 18 -5.10 -18.25 4.70
CA ILE A 18 -3.92 -18.46 5.56
C ILE A 18 -3.75 -17.29 6.52
N LEU A 19 -3.85 -16.05 6.02
CA LEU A 19 -3.77 -14.86 6.88
C LEU A 19 -4.92 -14.82 7.89
N ALA A 20 -6.16 -15.08 7.48
CA ALA A 20 -7.32 -15.13 8.39
C ALA A 20 -7.17 -16.18 9.49
N LEU A 21 -6.72 -17.39 9.13
CA LEU A 21 -6.47 -18.46 10.11
C LEU A 21 -5.30 -18.11 11.04
N THR A 22 -4.26 -17.43 10.53
CA THR A 22 -3.17 -16.93 11.36
C THR A 22 -3.68 -15.92 12.38
N ALA A 23 -4.51 -14.94 11.97
CA ALA A 23 -5.10 -13.97 12.88
C ALA A 23 -5.99 -14.63 13.94
N MET A 24 -6.80 -15.63 13.55
CA MET A 24 -7.63 -16.38 14.48
C MET A 24 -6.79 -17.19 15.47
N PHE A 25 -5.70 -17.81 15.01
CA PHE A 25 -4.80 -18.56 15.91
C PHE A 25 -4.11 -17.64 16.92
N LEU A 26 -3.68 -16.45 16.52
CA LEU A 26 -3.09 -15.44 17.41
C LEU A 26 -4.06 -15.02 18.52
N LEU A 27 -5.34 -14.82 18.20
CA LEU A 27 -6.39 -14.56 19.20
C LEU A 27 -6.59 -15.71 20.17
N LEU A 28 -6.52 -16.95 19.68
CA LEU A 28 -6.68 -18.13 20.54
C LEU A 28 -5.50 -18.29 21.50
N VAL A 29 -4.28 -18.02 21.05
CA VAL A 29 -3.07 -18.05 21.91
C VAL A 29 -3.21 -17.08 23.06
N ASP A 30 -3.61 -15.85 22.79
CA ASP A 30 -3.85 -14.83 23.82
C ASP A 30 -4.96 -15.21 24.80
N SER A 31 -6.06 -15.78 24.29
CA SER A 31 -7.20 -16.20 25.11
C SER A 31 -6.87 -17.34 26.08
N VAL A 32 -5.85 -18.15 25.77
CA VAL A 32 -5.43 -19.30 26.61
C VAL A 32 -4.41 -18.89 27.68
N ASP A 33 -3.53 -17.94 27.36
CA ASP A 33 -2.47 -17.47 28.26
C ASP A 33 -2.31 -15.95 28.21
N PRO A 34 -3.26 -15.18 28.79
CA PRO A 34 -3.28 -13.71 28.66
C PRO A 34 -2.09 -13.02 29.36
N ASP A 35 -1.50 -13.66 30.38
CA ASP A 35 -0.40 -13.11 31.19
C ASP A 35 0.94 -13.82 30.94
N GLY A 36 1.03 -14.67 29.92
CA GLY A 36 2.18 -15.54 29.67
C GLY A 36 3.38 -14.87 29.01
N ASP A 37 4.53 -14.90 29.67
CA ASP A 37 5.82 -14.42 29.13
C ASP A 37 6.30 -15.21 27.89
N ALA A 38 5.83 -16.44 27.68
CA ALA A 38 6.20 -17.28 26.54
C ALA A 38 5.58 -16.84 25.20
N SER A 39 4.67 -15.87 25.23
CA SER A 39 3.84 -15.51 24.10
C SER A 39 4.54 -14.66 23.06
N SER A 40 5.46 -13.75 23.41
CA SER A 40 6.06 -12.78 22.49
C SER A 40 6.73 -13.45 21.28
N LEU A 41 7.62 -14.41 21.51
CA LEU A 41 8.28 -15.15 20.43
C LEU A 41 7.28 -16.00 19.63
N LEU A 42 6.33 -16.66 20.30
CA LEU A 42 5.31 -17.47 19.64
C LEU A 42 4.42 -16.61 18.72
N LEU A 43 4.00 -15.45 19.16
CA LEU A 43 3.18 -14.51 18.38
C LEU A 43 3.95 -14.01 17.16
N ALA A 44 5.22 -13.60 17.33
CA ALA A 44 6.08 -13.14 16.22
C ALA A 44 6.35 -14.28 15.22
N VAL A 45 6.69 -15.48 15.68
CA VAL A 45 6.94 -16.65 14.83
C VAL A 45 5.67 -17.05 14.08
N THR A 46 4.51 -17.11 14.75
CA THR A 46 3.23 -17.45 14.12
C THR A 46 2.89 -16.46 13.01
N SER A 47 2.99 -15.16 13.30
CA SER A 47 2.71 -14.10 12.31
C SER A 47 3.68 -14.15 11.13
N THR A 48 4.96 -14.43 11.40
CA THR A 48 6.01 -14.57 10.39
C THR A 48 5.75 -15.79 9.50
N VAL A 49 5.47 -16.95 10.09
CA VAL A 49 5.19 -18.19 9.35
C VAL A 49 3.91 -18.05 8.52
N GLY A 50 2.84 -17.48 9.08
CA GLY A 50 1.60 -17.23 8.35
C GLY A 50 1.82 -16.31 7.14
N SER A 51 2.59 -15.23 7.31
CA SER A 51 2.92 -14.29 6.23
C SER A 51 3.81 -14.94 5.16
N LEU A 52 4.79 -15.75 5.56
CA LEU A 52 5.65 -16.51 4.63
C LEU A 52 4.86 -17.55 3.84
N LEU A 53 3.94 -18.26 4.48
CA LEU A 53 3.07 -19.24 3.81
C LEU A 53 2.16 -18.54 2.80
N ALA A 54 1.52 -17.43 3.18
CA ALA A 54 0.70 -16.64 2.27
C ALA A 54 1.50 -16.12 1.08
N LEU A 55 2.72 -15.60 1.31
CA LEU A 55 3.61 -15.14 0.25
C LEU A 55 4.07 -16.31 -0.65
N GLY A 56 4.45 -17.43 -0.07
CA GLY A 56 4.90 -18.62 -0.80
C GLY A 56 3.82 -19.21 -1.70
N VAL A 57 2.58 -19.33 -1.19
CA VAL A 57 1.43 -19.80 -1.97
C VAL A 57 1.07 -18.79 -3.07
N THR A 58 1.13 -17.49 -2.77
CA THR A 58 0.89 -16.44 -3.77
C THR A 58 1.95 -16.49 -4.89
N GLY A 59 3.23 -16.63 -4.53
CA GLY A 59 4.31 -16.79 -5.50
C GLY A 59 4.13 -18.04 -6.36
N TRP A 60 3.75 -19.16 -5.75
CA TRP A 60 3.42 -20.37 -6.50
C TRP A 60 2.27 -20.16 -7.48
N PHE A 61 1.18 -19.52 -7.07
CA PHE A 61 0.04 -19.23 -7.94
C PHE A 61 0.41 -18.29 -9.09
N LEU A 62 1.23 -17.27 -8.84
CA LEU A 62 1.73 -16.38 -9.90
C LEU A 62 2.58 -17.14 -10.93
N LEU A 63 3.49 -17.99 -10.46
CA LEU A 63 4.36 -18.81 -11.33
C LEU A 63 3.58 -19.88 -12.10
N ALA A 64 2.55 -20.46 -11.48
CA ALA A 64 1.65 -21.44 -12.13
C ALA A 64 0.66 -20.78 -13.10
N GLY A 65 0.60 -19.43 -13.12
CA GLY A 65 -0.33 -18.68 -13.97
C GLY A 65 -1.79 -18.75 -13.51
N THR A 66 -2.04 -19.06 -12.21
CA THR A 66 -3.39 -19.13 -11.66
C THR A 66 -4.17 -17.82 -11.93
N GLY A 67 -5.39 -17.93 -12.40
CA GLY A 67 -6.22 -16.76 -12.71
C GLY A 67 -5.76 -15.93 -13.91
N GLN A 68 -4.89 -16.48 -14.78
CA GLN A 68 -4.43 -15.82 -16.00
C GLN A 68 -5.11 -16.42 -17.26
N PRO A 69 -5.20 -15.66 -18.36
CA PRO A 69 -5.86 -16.13 -19.59
C PRO A 69 -5.31 -17.47 -20.14
N ARG A 70 -4.00 -17.70 -19.96
CA ARG A 70 -3.31 -18.92 -20.45
C ARG A 70 -3.71 -20.19 -19.70
N THR A 71 -4.32 -20.08 -18.52
CA THR A 71 -4.66 -21.19 -17.62
C THR A 71 -6.15 -21.29 -17.31
N GLY A 72 -7.00 -20.68 -18.12
CA GLY A 72 -8.46 -20.71 -17.98
C GLY A 72 -9.11 -19.40 -17.55
N GLY A 73 -8.32 -18.35 -17.34
CA GLY A 73 -8.82 -17.01 -16.97
C GLY A 73 -9.04 -16.81 -15.48
N ALA A 74 -9.69 -15.70 -15.15
CA ALA A 74 -10.03 -15.33 -13.78
C ALA A 74 -10.95 -16.37 -13.11
N ILE A 75 -10.72 -16.63 -11.83
CA ILE A 75 -11.53 -17.59 -11.05
C ILE A 75 -12.52 -16.77 -10.23
N THR A 76 -13.81 -16.83 -10.59
CA THR A 76 -14.87 -16.16 -9.84
C THR A 76 -15.44 -17.08 -8.76
N LEU A 77 -15.86 -16.50 -7.65
CA LEU A 77 -16.30 -17.21 -6.46
C LEU A 77 -17.46 -16.47 -5.79
N LEU A 78 -18.28 -17.21 -5.03
CA LEU A 78 -19.39 -16.69 -4.23
C LEU A 78 -20.41 -15.87 -5.06
N GLY A 79 -20.83 -16.42 -6.22
CA GLY A 79 -21.75 -15.72 -7.11
C GLY A 79 -21.15 -14.45 -7.71
N ASP A 80 -19.92 -14.56 -8.17
CA ASP A 80 -19.11 -13.49 -8.77
C ASP A 80 -18.80 -12.31 -7.83
N ALA A 81 -19.01 -12.47 -6.52
CA ALA A 81 -18.68 -11.44 -5.53
C ALA A 81 -17.16 -11.29 -5.30
N LEU A 82 -16.39 -12.37 -5.53
CA LEU A 82 -14.93 -12.37 -5.45
C LEU A 82 -14.32 -12.90 -6.74
N VAL A 83 -13.13 -12.42 -7.07
CA VAL A 83 -12.34 -12.88 -8.21
C VAL A 83 -10.87 -13.07 -7.80
N VAL A 84 -10.30 -14.22 -8.19
CA VAL A 84 -8.85 -14.44 -8.09
C VAL A 84 -8.28 -14.42 -9.50
N ASP A 85 -7.43 -13.44 -9.74
CA ASP A 85 -6.77 -13.19 -11.01
C ASP A 85 -5.32 -12.70 -10.79
N GLY A 86 -4.60 -12.43 -11.87
CA GLY A 86 -3.22 -11.93 -11.79
C GLY A 86 -3.09 -10.66 -10.95
N MET A 87 -4.06 -9.73 -11.00
CA MET A 87 -4.01 -8.48 -10.25
C MET A 87 -4.19 -8.73 -8.75
N SER A 88 -5.15 -9.57 -8.35
CA SER A 88 -5.38 -9.91 -6.95
C SER A 88 -4.18 -10.62 -6.33
N LEU A 89 -3.54 -11.54 -7.08
CA LEU A 89 -2.33 -12.24 -6.64
C LEU A 89 -1.12 -11.30 -6.58
N PHE A 90 -0.96 -10.39 -7.55
CA PHE A 90 0.14 -9.41 -7.54
C PHE A 90 0.07 -8.49 -6.32
N LEU A 91 -1.13 -7.98 -5.98
CA LEU A 91 -1.30 -7.20 -4.76
C LEU A 91 -1.08 -8.05 -3.50
N THR A 92 -1.57 -9.29 -3.47
CA THR A 92 -1.37 -10.19 -2.33
C THR A 92 0.13 -10.41 -2.07
N ALA A 93 0.95 -10.49 -3.12
CA ALA A 93 2.41 -10.55 -2.99
C ALA A 93 2.99 -9.28 -2.34
N ILE A 94 2.49 -8.08 -2.71
CA ILE A 94 2.89 -6.82 -2.07
C ILE A 94 2.52 -6.84 -0.58
N VAL A 95 1.25 -7.13 -0.27
CA VAL A 95 0.74 -7.12 1.10
C VAL A 95 1.51 -8.11 1.99
N ALA A 96 1.64 -9.37 1.54
CA ALA A 96 2.33 -10.40 2.30
C ALA A 96 3.82 -10.08 2.53
N SER A 97 4.51 -9.49 1.53
CA SER A 97 5.90 -9.05 1.67
C SER A 97 6.05 -7.93 2.69
N VAL A 98 5.17 -6.91 2.63
CA VAL A 98 5.19 -5.79 3.59
C VAL A 98 4.87 -6.28 5.00
N VAL A 99 3.83 -7.12 5.15
CA VAL A 99 3.46 -7.69 6.46
C VAL A 99 4.61 -8.49 7.06
N LEU A 100 5.29 -9.32 6.25
CA LEU A 100 6.45 -10.08 6.70
C LEU A 100 7.54 -9.18 7.29
N LEU A 101 7.90 -8.10 6.60
CA LEU A 101 8.90 -7.14 7.10
C LEU A 101 8.42 -6.44 8.38
N VAL A 102 7.16 -6.07 8.44
CA VAL A 102 6.55 -5.39 9.59
C VAL A 102 6.51 -6.30 10.82
N VAL A 103 6.06 -7.56 10.68
CA VAL A 103 5.97 -8.48 11.84
C VAL A 103 7.35 -8.87 12.37
N LEU A 104 8.35 -9.02 11.48
CA LEU A 104 9.75 -9.24 11.89
C LEU A 104 10.29 -8.07 12.71
N ALA A 105 10.10 -6.84 12.25
CA ALA A 105 10.57 -5.65 12.95
C ALA A 105 9.81 -5.40 14.25
N SER A 106 8.53 -5.78 14.31
CA SER A 106 7.68 -5.57 15.48
C SER A 106 8.11 -6.41 16.68
N TYR A 107 8.83 -7.52 16.49
CA TYR A 107 9.34 -8.35 17.57
C TYR A 107 10.20 -7.57 18.57
N ASP A 108 11.20 -6.87 18.07
CA ASP A 108 12.06 -6.04 18.91
C ASP A 108 11.38 -4.74 19.32
N TYR A 109 10.63 -4.12 18.40
CA TYR A 109 9.97 -2.83 18.65
C TYR A 109 8.93 -2.89 19.77
N LEU A 110 8.29 -4.05 19.96
CA LEU A 110 7.22 -4.27 20.95
C LEU A 110 7.68 -5.07 22.16
N ALA A 111 8.97 -5.25 22.41
CA ALA A 111 9.50 -6.13 23.46
C ALA A 111 8.83 -5.89 24.84
N ASP A 112 8.58 -4.63 25.18
CA ASP A 112 7.96 -4.23 26.46
C ASP A 112 6.46 -3.85 26.31
N HIS A 113 5.84 -4.15 25.16
CA HIS A 113 4.46 -3.73 24.91
C HIS A 113 3.45 -4.73 25.50
N PRO A 114 2.50 -4.30 26.35
CA PRO A 114 1.59 -5.21 27.07
C PRO A 114 0.51 -5.86 26.18
N TYR A 115 0.30 -5.39 24.94
CA TYR A 115 -0.78 -5.83 24.04
C TYR A 115 -0.22 -6.38 22.73
N GLN A 116 0.76 -7.28 22.81
CA GLN A 116 1.43 -7.82 21.61
C GLN A 116 0.51 -8.70 20.78
N ALA A 117 -0.31 -9.53 21.42
CA ALA A 117 -1.22 -10.46 20.74
C ALA A 117 -2.27 -9.71 19.91
N GLU A 118 -2.89 -8.69 20.49
CA GLU A 118 -3.84 -7.83 19.77
C GLU A 118 -3.17 -7.10 18.61
N TYR A 119 -1.94 -6.60 18.82
CA TYR A 119 -1.20 -5.93 17.77
C TYR A 119 -0.95 -6.85 16.57
N TYR A 120 -0.35 -8.04 16.78
CA TYR A 120 -0.09 -8.99 15.71
C TYR A 120 -1.37 -9.47 15.02
N THR A 121 -2.41 -9.75 15.81
CA THR A 121 -3.72 -10.14 15.31
C THR A 121 -4.29 -9.06 14.39
N MET A 122 -4.27 -7.78 14.81
CA MET A 122 -4.81 -6.68 14.02
C MET A 122 -4.01 -6.43 12.76
N VAL A 123 -2.67 -6.58 12.78
CA VAL A 123 -1.84 -6.48 11.57
C VAL A 123 -2.23 -7.54 10.55
N VAL A 124 -2.32 -8.81 10.96
CA VAL A 124 -2.65 -9.92 10.06
C VAL A 124 -4.12 -9.87 9.60
N LEU A 125 -5.04 -9.43 10.47
CA LEU A 125 -6.45 -9.24 10.13
C LEU A 125 -6.63 -8.10 9.11
N ALA A 126 -5.95 -6.96 9.31
CA ALA A 126 -5.95 -5.88 8.35
C ALA A 126 -5.37 -6.34 6.99
N ALA A 127 -4.30 -7.13 7.00
CA ALA A 127 -3.71 -7.70 5.79
C ALA A 127 -4.68 -8.66 5.07
N THR A 128 -5.46 -9.45 5.82
CA THR A 128 -6.55 -10.27 5.24
C THR A 128 -7.55 -9.37 4.50
N GLY A 129 -7.99 -8.28 5.14
CA GLY A 129 -8.86 -7.30 4.49
C GLY A 129 -8.25 -6.72 3.21
N MET A 130 -6.95 -6.37 3.23
CA MET A 130 -6.24 -5.82 2.05
C MET A 130 -6.17 -6.82 0.89
N THR A 131 -5.92 -8.10 1.17
CA THR A 131 -5.91 -9.15 0.12
C THR A 131 -7.31 -9.41 -0.43
N LEU A 132 -8.35 -9.34 0.39
CA LEU A 132 -9.74 -9.43 -0.06
C LEU A 132 -10.17 -8.20 -0.87
N MET A 133 -9.66 -6.99 -0.58
CA MET A 133 -9.89 -5.81 -1.42
C MET A 133 -9.41 -6.04 -2.86
N ALA A 134 -8.27 -6.71 -3.04
CA ALA A 134 -7.75 -7.05 -4.35
C ALA A 134 -8.63 -8.04 -5.12
N SER A 135 -9.28 -8.93 -4.38
CA SER A 135 -10.16 -9.97 -4.93
C SER A 135 -11.63 -9.53 -5.00
N ALA A 136 -11.98 -8.34 -4.51
CA ALA A 136 -13.36 -7.86 -4.54
C ALA A 136 -13.84 -7.64 -5.98
N ASN A 137 -14.98 -8.23 -6.34
CA ASN A 137 -15.61 -8.12 -7.65
C ASN A 137 -17.05 -7.58 -7.57
N SER A 138 -17.42 -7.10 -6.39
CA SER A 138 -18.69 -6.41 -6.15
C SER A 138 -18.48 -5.24 -5.17
N PHE A 139 -19.37 -4.24 -5.23
CA PHE A 139 -19.31 -3.11 -4.28
C PHE A 139 -19.55 -3.54 -2.84
N ALA A 140 -20.34 -4.62 -2.60
CA ALA A 140 -20.55 -5.16 -1.27
C ALA A 140 -19.27 -5.75 -0.70
N THR A 141 -18.59 -6.63 -1.46
CA THR A 141 -17.32 -7.23 -1.00
C THR A 141 -16.20 -6.19 -0.91
N ALA A 142 -16.16 -5.20 -1.82
CA ALA A 142 -15.22 -4.09 -1.77
C ALA A 142 -15.35 -3.30 -0.46
N PHE A 143 -16.58 -2.94 -0.08
CA PHE A 143 -16.83 -2.21 1.16
C PHE A 143 -16.45 -3.03 2.40
N ILE A 144 -16.91 -4.30 2.48
CA ILE A 144 -16.61 -5.18 3.62
C ILE A 144 -15.09 -5.40 3.76
N ALA A 145 -14.40 -5.68 2.65
CA ALA A 145 -12.95 -5.89 2.67
C ALA A 145 -12.18 -4.63 3.08
N MET A 146 -12.64 -3.45 2.63
CA MET A 146 -12.06 -2.17 3.02
C MET A 146 -12.24 -1.90 4.51
N GLU A 147 -13.40 -2.18 5.10
CA GLU A 147 -13.63 -2.03 6.53
C GLU A 147 -12.83 -3.04 7.35
N LEU A 148 -12.73 -4.28 6.87
CA LEU A 148 -11.88 -5.31 7.51
C LEU A 148 -10.40 -4.89 7.53
N SER A 149 -9.94 -4.14 6.53
CA SER A 149 -8.60 -3.55 6.52
C SER A 149 -8.50 -2.32 7.42
N SER A 150 -9.54 -1.49 7.50
CA SER A 150 -9.48 -0.14 8.09
C SER A 150 -9.69 -0.15 9.59
N LEU A 151 -10.68 -0.89 10.11
CA LEU A 151 -11.00 -0.92 11.55
C LEU A 151 -9.81 -1.38 12.41
N PRO A 152 -9.11 -2.50 12.08
CA PRO A 152 -7.90 -2.86 12.82
C PRO A 152 -6.79 -1.81 12.67
N SER A 153 -6.68 -1.16 11.50
CA SER A 153 -5.68 -0.13 11.24
C SER A 153 -5.86 1.10 12.15
N TYR A 154 -7.11 1.51 12.44
CA TYR A 154 -7.39 2.62 13.35
C TYR A 154 -6.90 2.29 14.78
N ALA A 155 -7.15 1.07 15.25
CA ALA A 155 -6.69 0.60 16.55
C ALA A 155 -5.16 0.49 16.62
N LEU A 156 -4.52 0.01 15.54
CA LEU A 156 -3.06 -0.07 15.45
C LEU A 156 -2.38 1.29 15.53
N VAL A 157 -2.95 2.34 14.94
CA VAL A 157 -2.43 3.72 15.08
C VAL A 157 -2.47 4.18 16.53
N ALA A 158 -3.51 3.83 17.28
CA ALA A 158 -3.71 4.18 18.68
C ALA A 158 -3.06 3.20 19.68
N SER A 159 -2.27 2.23 19.22
CA SER A 159 -1.80 1.12 20.06
C SER A 159 -0.86 1.56 21.19
N LEU A 160 -0.10 2.65 21.02
CA LEU A 160 0.73 3.23 22.08
C LEU A 160 -0.12 4.05 23.06
N LYS A 161 -0.94 3.37 23.86
CA LYS A 161 -1.98 3.96 24.74
C LYS A 161 -1.44 5.01 25.73
N GLN A 162 -0.18 4.90 26.13
CA GLN A 162 0.49 5.88 27.01
C GLN A 162 0.95 7.14 26.26
N ASN A 163 1.01 7.11 24.92
CA ASN A 163 1.41 8.23 24.10
C ASN A 163 0.16 8.99 23.63
N ARG A 164 -0.04 10.20 24.17
CA ARG A 164 -1.19 11.04 23.79
C ARG A 164 -1.25 11.33 22.29
N GLY A 165 -0.10 11.51 21.63
CA GLY A 165 -0.02 11.74 20.18
C GLY A 165 -0.54 10.54 19.37
N SER A 166 -0.23 9.31 19.82
CA SER A 166 -0.73 8.08 19.18
C SER A 166 -2.25 7.95 19.31
N VAL A 167 -2.79 8.19 20.50
CA VAL A 167 -4.24 8.12 20.75
C VAL A 167 -5.00 9.18 19.97
N GLU A 168 -4.49 10.41 19.93
CA GLU A 168 -5.07 11.51 19.16
C GLU A 168 -5.04 11.22 17.65
N ALA A 169 -3.91 10.72 17.14
CA ALA A 169 -3.75 10.34 15.74
C ALA A 169 -4.72 9.21 15.35
N GLY A 170 -4.88 8.19 16.21
CA GLY A 170 -5.82 7.10 15.98
C GLY A 170 -7.27 7.58 15.96
N LEU A 171 -7.65 8.47 16.88
CA LEU A 171 -8.99 9.06 16.91
C LEU A 171 -9.27 9.89 15.65
N LYS A 172 -8.33 10.75 15.23
CA LYS A 172 -8.46 11.54 13.99
C LYS A 172 -8.58 10.61 12.76
N TYR A 173 -7.75 9.58 12.70
CA TYR A 173 -7.79 8.61 11.59
C TYR A 173 -9.14 7.88 11.53
N PHE A 174 -9.65 7.43 12.68
CA PHE A 174 -10.96 6.78 12.79
C PHE A 174 -12.10 7.71 12.36
N LEU A 175 -12.17 8.94 12.89
CA LEU A 175 -13.27 9.87 12.58
C LEU A 175 -13.31 10.23 11.09
N ILE A 176 -12.17 10.54 10.51
CA ILE A 176 -12.09 10.88 9.08
C ILE A 176 -12.35 9.63 8.22
N GLY A 177 -11.86 8.46 8.66
CA GLY A 177 -12.11 7.19 8.01
C GLY A 177 -13.59 6.83 7.98
N ALA A 178 -14.27 6.93 9.11
CA ALA A 178 -15.71 6.66 9.21
C ALA A 178 -16.53 7.61 8.31
N LEU A 179 -16.17 8.89 8.23
CA LEU A 179 -16.80 9.82 7.30
C LEU A 179 -16.55 9.41 5.85
N SER A 180 -15.33 9.00 5.51
CA SER A 180 -14.99 8.55 4.16
C SER A 180 -15.73 7.28 3.77
N SER A 181 -15.85 6.32 4.69
CA SER A 181 -16.63 5.10 4.50
C SER A 181 -18.11 5.40 4.28
N ALA A 182 -18.67 6.36 5.01
CA ALA A 182 -20.05 6.82 4.80
C ALA A 182 -20.25 7.44 3.41
N ILE A 183 -19.30 8.26 2.95
CA ILE A 183 -19.32 8.87 1.61
C ILE A 183 -19.24 7.76 0.54
N LEU A 184 -18.32 6.79 0.70
CA LEU A 184 -18.19 5.66 -0.21
C LEU A 184 -19.48 4.85 -0.28
N LEU A 185 -20.04 4.47 0.88
CA LEU A 185 -21.27 3.68 0.95
C LEU A 185 -22.46 4.40 0.34
N TYR A 186 -22.56 5.72 0.57
CA TYR A 186 -23.60 6.53 -0.07
C TYR A 186 -23.40 6.60 -1.59
N GLY A 187 -22.15 6.75 -2.06
CA GLY A 187 -21.81 6.66 -3.49
C GLY A 187 -22.22 5.32 -4.10
N ILE A 188 -21.91 4.21 -3.41
CA ILE A 188 -22.33 2.85 -3.82
C ILE A 188 -23.86 2.77 -3.89
N SER A 189 -24.61 3.35 -2.95
CA SER A 189 -26.08 3.33 -2.98
C SER A 189 -26.66 4.09 -4.16
N LEU A 190 -26.03 5.20 -4.59
CA LEU A 190 -26.42 5.94 -5.79
C LEU A 190 -26.11 5.16 -7.08
N VAL A 191 -24.97 4.49 -7.13
CA VAL A 191 -24.63 3.57 -8.25
C VAL A 191 -25.64 2.43 -8.31
N TYR A 192 -25.98 1.82 -7.17
CA TYR A 192 -26.99 0.77 -7.11
C TYR A 192 -28.37 1.29 -7.53
N ALA A 193 -28.78 2.48 -7.10
CA ALA A 193 -30.05 3.08 -7.55
C ALA A 193 -30.10 3.31 -9.07
N SER A 194 -28.96 3.54 -9.70
CA SER A 194 -28.84 3.79 -11.14
C SER A 194 -28.70 2.51 -11.97
N SER A 195 -28.14 1.43 -11.41
CA SER A 195 -27.81 0.18 -12.11
C SER A 195 -28.66 -1.03 -11.69
N GLY A 196 -29.17 -1.04 -10.44
CA GLY A 196 -29.83 -2.20 -9.84
C GLY A 196 -28.87 -3.36 -9.51
N ALA A 197 -27.53 -3.17 -9.63
CA ALA A 197 -26.53 -4.21 -9.50
C ALA A 197 -25.40 -3.81 -8.53
N LEU A 198 -24.71 -4.82 -7.97
CA LEU A 198 -23.55 -4.64 -7.12
C LEU A 198 -22.28 -5.32 -7.66
N VAL A 199 -22.42 -6.39 -8.44
CA VAL A 199 -21.30 -7.04 -9.15
C VAL A 199 -20.78 -6.08 -10.24
N PHE A 200 -19.49 -5.90 -10.33
CA PHE A 200 -18.90 -4.84 -11.16
C PHE A 200 -19.26 -4.95 -12.64
N ALA A 201 -19.22 -6.17 -13.20
CA ALA A 201 -19.58 -6.40 -14.60
C ALA A 201 -21.07 -6.12 -14.86
N ASP A 202 -21.96 -6.51 -13.93
CA ASP A 202 -23.40 -6.26 -14.04
C ASP A 202 -23.70 -4.75 -13.93
N VAL A 203 -22.98 -4.03 -13.06
CA VAL A 203 -23.05 -2.56 -12.98
C VAL A 203 -22.69 -1.98 -14.34
N ALA A 204 -21.53 -2.31 -14.91
CA ALA A 204 -21.08 -1.79 -16.20
C ALA A 204 -22.10 -2.04 -17.32
N ALA A 205 -22.69 -3.26 -17.36
CA ALA A 205 -23.72 -3.62 -18.34
C ALA A 205 -25.01 -2.77 -18.19
N ALA A 206 -25.41 -2.47 -16.95
CA ALA A 206 -26.63 -1.70 -16.67
C ALA A 206 -26.47 -0.19 -16.91
N LEU A 207 -25.23 0.34 -16.94
CA LEU A 207 -24.98 1.79 -17.07
C LEU A 207 -25.34 2.34 -18.46
N ALA A 208 -25.27 1.53 -19.49
CA ALA A 208 -25.54 1.96 -20.87
C ALA A 208 -26.97 2.50 -21.07
N ASP A 209 -27.94 1.98 -20.31
CA ASP A 209 -29.37 2.27 -20.49
C ASP A 209 -29.97 3.07 -19.32
N THR A 210 -29.18 3.50 -18.34
CA THR A 210 -29.72 4.20 -17.16
C THR A 210 -30.22 5.61 -17.50
N PRO A 211 -31.44 5.96 -17.12
CA PRO A 211 -31.95 7.35 -17.26
C PRO A 211 -31.40 8.27 -16.16
N LEU A 212 -30.78 7.73 -15.11
CA LEU A 212 -30.32 8.45 -13.90
C LEU A 212 -28.86 8.92 -14.01
N THR A 213 -28.46 9.46 -15.18
CA THR A 213 -27.07 9.87 -15.46
C THR A 213 -26.47 10.84 -14.42
N GLY A 214 -27.26 11.83 -13.95
CA GLY A 214 -26.80 12.77 -12.94
C GLY A 214 -26.56 12.10 -11.57
N VAL A 215 -27.47 11.19 -11.16
CA VAL A 215 -27.31 10.41 -9.91
C VAL A 215 -26.09 9.50 -9.99
N LEU A 216 -25.90 8.84 -11.13
CA LEU A 216 -24.75 8.01 -11.41
C LEU A 216 -23.43 8.79 -11.33
N GLY A 217 -23.39 9.99 -11.98
CA GLY A 217 -22.17 10.82 -11.95
C GLY A 217 -21.76 11.23 -10.53
N ILE A 218 -22.74 11.61 -9.69
CA ILE A 218 -22.48 11.89 -8.27
C ILE A 218 -22.03 10.63 -7.54
N GLY A 219 -22.66 9.47 -7.79
CA GLY A 219 -22.27 8.20 -7.19
C GLY A 219 -20.83 7.83 -7.51
N ILE A 220 -20.40 7.94 -8.78
CA ILE A 220 -19.02 7.68 -9.22
C ILE A 220 -18.02 8.61 -8.52
N LEU A 221 -18.33 9.91 -8.42
CA LEU A 221 -17.47 10.88 -7.72
C LEU A 221 -17.36 10.58 -6.23
N MET A 222 -18.43 10.14 -5.58
CA MET A 222 -18.40 9.77 -4.16
C MET A 222 -17.61 8.46 -3.94
N VAL A 223 -17.72 7.50 -4.84
CA VAL A 223 -16.87 6.29 -4.83
C VAL A 223 -15.40 6.68 -5.01
N ALA A 224 -15.08 7.57 -5.95
CA ALA A 224 -13.73 8.10 -6.13
C ALA A 224 -13.22 8.80 -4.87
N GLY A 225 -14.06 9.60 -4.21
CA GLY A 225 -13.72 10.31 -2.97
C GLY A 225 -13.38 9.37 -1.82
N GLY A 226 -14.17 8.31 -1.61
CA GLY A 226 -13.89 7.29 -0.60
C GLY A 226 -12.59 6.53 -0.86
N LEU A 227 -12.31 6.21 -2.12
CA LEU A 227 -11.03 5.57 -2.52
C LEU A 227 -9.85 6.55 -2.45
N ALA A 228 -10.08 7.84 -2.73
CA ALA A 228 -9.06 8.89 -2.58
C ALA A 228 -8.62 9.06 -1.11
N PHE A 229 -9.53 8.90 -0.15
CA PHE A 229 -9.16 8.79 1.26
C PHE A 229 -8.24 7.58 1.51
N LYS A 230 -8.61 6.38 1.06
CA LYS A 230 -7.84 5.15 1.30
C LYS A 230 -6.44 5.21 0.68
N THR A 231 -6.28 5.91 -0.45
CA THR A 231 -5.00 6.13 -1.14
C THR A 231 -4.23 7.36 -0.62
N ALA A 232 -4.82 8.12 0.30
CA ALA A 232 -4.30 9.40 0.79
C ALA A 232 -4.06 10.41 -0.34
N SER A 233 -4.97 10.48 -1.31
CA SER A 233 -4.95 11.45 -2.41
C SER A 233 -5.57 12.79 -2.00
N VAL A 234 -5.02 13.89 -2.52
CA VAL A 234 -5.55 15.24 -2.27
C VAL A 234 -6.95 15.37 -2.91
N PRO A 235 -7.96 15.95 -2.23
CA PRO A 235 -7.90 16.64 -0.93
C PRO A 235 -8.08 15.74 0.31
N PHE A 236 -8.26 14.45 0.17
CA PHE A 236 -8.59 13.52 1.25
C PHE A 236 -7.35 12.95 2.00
N HIS A 237 -6.21 13.63 1.93
CA HIS A 237 -4.90 13.16 2.39
C HIS A 237 -4.53 13.55 3.82
N PHE A 238 -5.17 14.56 4.43
CA PHE A 238 -4.71 15.23 5.64
C PHE A 238 -4.69 14.33 6.89
N TRP A 239 -5.33 13.18 6.86
CA TRP A 239 -5.24 12.17 7.92
C TRP A 239 -3.88 11.46 7.95
N ALA A 240 -3.23 11.29 6.78
CA ALA A 240 -2.06 10.43 6.66
C ALA A 240 -0.81 10.96 7.40
N PRO A 241 -0.45 12.26 7.33
CA PRO A 241 0.67 12.78 8.11
C PRO A 241 0.47 12.61 9.62
N GLU A 242 -0.74 12.88 10.12
CA GLU A 242 -1.08 12.75 11.54
C GLU A 242 -1.04 11.27 11.98
N ALA A 243 -1.68 10.38 11.22
CA ALA A 243 -1.73 8.96 11.52
C ALA A 243 -0.34 8.31 11.49
N TYR A 244 0.49 8.64 10.47
CA TYR A 244 1.81 8.03 10.35
C TYR A 244 2.79 8.56 11.38
N GLU A 245 2.71 9.84 11.75
CA GLU A 245 3.55 10.41 12.82
C GLU A 245 3.21 9.83 14.19
N GLY A 246 1.92 9.66 14.50
CA GLY A 246 1.46 9.17 15.80
C GLY A 246 1.51 7.65 15.97
N ALA A 247 1.43 6.87 14.88
CA ALA A 247 1.50 5.42 14.92
C ALA A 247 2.89 4.89 15.35
N PRO A 248 2.98 3.66 15.89
CA PRO A 248 4.24 2.93 15.91
C PRO A 248 4.88 2.90 14.52
N ALA A 249 6.20 3.10 14.41
CA ALA A 249 6.84 3.21 13.09
C ALA A 249 6.65 1.97 12.19
N PRO A 250 6.61 0.72 12.70
CA PRO A 250 6.24 -0.43 11.87
C PRO A 250 4.81 -0.33 11.30
N ILE A 251 3.87 0.27 12.03
CA ILE A 251 2.51 0.52 11.54
C ILE A 251 2.49 1.63 10.50
N SER A 252 3.32 2.67 10.65
CA SER A 252 3.48 3.68 9.59
C SER A 252 3.99 3.04 8.29
N ALA A 253 4.94 2.10 8.37
CA ALA A 253 5.40 1.30 7.24
C ALA A 253 4.26 0.49 6.59
N PHE A 254 3.48 -0.21 7.40
CA PHE A 254 2.35 -1.04 6.97
C PHE A 254 1.27 -0.22 6.24
N LEU A 255 0.84 0.89 6.85
CA LEU A 255 -0.23 1.73 6.31
C LEU A 255 0.20 2.48 5.04
N SER A 256 1.41 3.02 5.03
CA SER A 256 1.90 3.81 3.90
C SER A 256 2.21 2.96 2.67
N SER A 257 2.46 1.66 2.83
CA SER A 257 2.81 0.72 1.75
C SER A 257 1.65 -0.23 1.43
N ALA A 258 1.37 -1.24 2.27
CA ALA A 258 0.37 -2.29 1.99
C ALA A 258 -1.06 -1.75 1.91
N SER A 259 -1.50 -0.97 2.90
CA SER A 259 -2.88 -0.43 2.92
C SER A 259 -3.14 0.50 1.75
N LYS A 260 -2.16 1.33 1.38
CA LYS A 260 -2.26 2.23 0.24
C LYS A 260 -2.30 1.45 -1.08
N ALA A 261 -1.46 0.43 -1.24
CA ALA A 261 -1.47 -0.44 -2.42
C ALA A 261 -2.84 -1.13 -2.59
N ALA A 262 -3.45 -1.61 -1.51
CA ALA A 262 -4.78 -2.21 -1.53
C ALA A 262 -5.85 -1.22 -2.00
N GLY A 263 -5.80 0.03 -1.52
CA GLY A 263 -6.69 1.10 -1.98
C GLY A 263 -6.56 1.38 -3.46
N PHE A 264 -5.34 1.44 -3.99
CA PHE A 264 -5.10 1.65 -5.42
C PHE A 264 -5.59 0.51 -6.29
N VAL A 265 -5.30 -0.74 -5.92
CA VAL A 265 -5.73 -1.90 -6.73
C VAL A 265 -7.25 -2.04 -6.73
N LEU A 266 -7.92 -1.75 -5.61
CA LEU A 266 -9.38 -1.67 -5.58
C LEU A 266 -9.90 -0.55 -6.50
N ALA A 267 -9.27 0.64 -6.49
CA ALA A 267 -9.62 1.73 -7.40
C ALA A 267 -9.40 1.31 -8.87
N PHE A 268 -8.28 0.66 -9.18
CA PHE A 268 -8.00 0.16 -10.52
C PHE A 268 -9.12 -0.76 -10.99
N ARG A 269 -9.52 -1.76 -10.20
CA ARG A 269 -10.58 -2.69 -10.54
C ARG A 269 -11.93 -2.00 -10.70
N ILE A 270 -12.34 -1.15 -9.79
CA ILE A 270 -13.63 -0.45 -9.86
C ILE A 270 -13.70 0.43 -11.10
N PHE A 271 -12.69 1.24 -11.39
CA PHE A 271 -12.74 2.18 -12.51
C PHE A 271 -12.53 1.53 -13.88
N THR A 272 -11.92 0.33 -13.94
CA THR A 272 -11.78 -0.39 -15.21
C THR A 272 -12.94 -1.37 -15.48
N VAL A 273 -13.51 -1.99 -14.43
CA VAL A 273 -14.53 -3.04 -14.58
C VAL A 273 -15.94 -2.51 -14.33
N ALA A 274 -16.18 -1.77 -13.23
CA ALA A 274 -17.51 -1.27 -12.92
C ALA A 274 -17.86 0.02 -13.69
N PHE A 275 -16.83 0.87 -13.96
CA PHE A 275 -17.00 2.15 -14.64
C PHE A 275 -16.08 2.28 -15.87
N PRO A 276 -16.11 1.30 -16.83
CA PRO A 276 -15.29 1.46 -18.03
C PRO A 276 -15.67 2.74 -18.76
N GLN A 277 -14.69 3.45 -19.31
CA GLN A 277 -14.94 4.76 -19.94
C GLN A 277 -16.00 4.71 -21.03
N SER A 278 -16.09 3.61 -21.78
CA SER A 278 -17.13 3.40 -22.79
C SER A 278 -18.54 3.40 -22.24
N ALA A 279 -18.74 2.89 -21.01
CA ALA A 279 -20.06 2.85 -20.37
C ALA A 279 -20.46 4.18 -19.70
N VAL A 280 -19.50 5.03 -19.34
CA VAL A 280 -19.73 6.28 -18.61
C VAL A 280 -19.40 7.54 -19.41
N ALA A 281 -19.04 7.44 -20.68
CA ALA A 281 -18.58 8.55 -21.53
C ALA A 281 -19.58 9.72 -21.63
N GLY A 282 -20.88 9.46 -21.51
CA GLY A 282 -21.92 10.49 -21.49
C GLY A 282 -22.24 11.06 -20.11
N VAL A 283 -21.60 10.53 -19.04
CA VAL A 283 -21.88 10.86 -17.63
C VAL A 283 -20.75 11.64 -17.01
N ILE A 284 -19.53 11.08 -17.06
CA ILE A 284 -18.32 11.67 -16.44
C ILE A 284 -17.06 11.15 -17.13
N ASP A 285 -16.11 12.04 -17.34
CA ASP A 285 -14.73 11.66 -17.66
C ASP A 285 -13.91 11.57 -16.37
N TRP A 286 -13.91 10.39 -15.78
CA TRP A 286 -13.16 10.16 -14.53
C TRP A 286 -11.63 10.16 -14.76
N ALA A 287 -11.13 9.94 -15.98
CA ALA A 287 -9.70 10.02 -16.25
C ALA A 287 -9.20 11.45 -16.05
N VAL A 288 -9.92 12.46 -16.53
CA VAL A 288 -9.61 13.89 -16.28
C VAL A 288 -9.66 14.20 -14.79
N ALA A 289 -10.64 13.67 -14.03
CA ALA A 289 -10.68 13.85 -12.58
C ALA A 289 -9.41 13.27 -11.91
N PHE A 290 -8.98 12.06 -12.32
CA PHE A 290 -7.74 11.47 -11.81
C PHE A 290 -6.48 12.21 -12.27
N GLN A 291 -6.46 12.85 -13.45
CA GLN A 291 -5.36 13.72 -13.89
C GLN A 291 -5.18 14.90 -12.94
N ILE A 292 -6.27 15.57 -12.59
CA ILE A 292 -6.26 16.69 -11.64
C ILE A 292 -5.81 16.20 -10.26
N LEU A 293 -6.39 15.10 -9.76
CA LEU A 293 -6.01 14.51 -8.48
C LEU A 293 -4.54 14.11 -8.45
N ALA A 294 -4.01 13.51 -9.51
CA ALA A 294 -2.61 13.11 -9.61
C ALA A 294 -1.66 14.31 -9.49
N ILE A 295 -1.90 15.37 -10.28
CA ILE A 295 -1.07 16.59 -10.25
C ILE A 295 -1.11 17.24 -8.87
N LEU A 296 -2.30 17.43 -8.30
CA LEU A 296 -2.46 18.03 -6.98
C LEU A 296 -1.79 17.17 -5.90
N THR A 297 -1.98 15.86 -5.95
CA THR A 297 -1.46 14.93 -4.93
C THR A 297 0.07 14.87 -4.96
N MET A 298 0.68 14.71 -6.15
CA MET A 298 2.14 14.69 -6.24
C MET A 298 2.76 16.04 -5.87
N THR A 299 2.13 17.16 -6.23
CA THR A 299 2.67 18.49 -5.97
C THR A 299 2.54 18.87 -4.49
N ILE A 300 1.35 18.78 -3.92
CA ILE A 300 1.11 19.12 -2.50
C ILE A 300 1.94 18.19 -1.60
N GLY A 301 1.96 16.88 -1.87
CA GLY A 301 2.76 15.93 -1.10
C GLY A 301 4.24 16.27 -1.12
N THR A 302 4.81 16.55 -2.29
CA THR A 302 6.24 16.87 -2.45
C THR A 302 6.63 18.20 -1.80
N PHE A 303 5.84 19.27 -2.02
CA PHE A 303 6.11 20.56 -1.39
C PHE A 303 5.98 20.51 0.13
N ALA A 304 4.95 19.84 0.64
CA ALA A 304 4.78 19.68 2.07
C ALA A 304 5.90 18.83 2.70
N ALA A 305 6.39 17.79 2.02
CA ALA A 305 7.54 17.01 2.48
C ALA A 305 8.82 17.87 2.58
N ALA A 306 9.04 18.78 1.62
CA ALA A 306 10.21 19.65 1.59
C ALA A 306 10.29 20.64 2.76
N THR A 307 9.17 20.96 3.39
CA THR A 307 9.08 21.92 4.51
C THR A 307 9.10 21.27 5.90
N GLN A 308 9.14 19.94 5.97
CA GLN A 308 9.15 19.24 7.26
C GLN A 308 10.52 19.28 7.93
N GLU A 309 10.51 19.34 9.27
CA GLU A 309 11.69 19.18 10.14
C GLU A 309 11.74 17.80 10.82
N ASN A 310 10.63 17.08 10.82
CA ASN A 310 10.50 15.72 11.37
C ASN A 310 10.61 14.70 10.22
N VAL A 311 11.55 13.76 10.32
CA VAL A 311 11.82 12.75 9.27
C VAL A 311 10.62 11.83 9.03
N LYS A 312 9.95 11.40 10.10
CA LYS A 312 8.78 10.52 10.01
C LYS A 312 7.61 11.24 9.31
N ARG A 313 7.40 12.52 9.60
CA ARG A 313 6.38 13.35 8.96
C ARG A 313 6.75 13.70 7.51
N MET A 314 8.03 13.90 7.23
CA MET A 314 8.54 14.07 5.86
C MET A 314 8.24 12.82 5.01
N LEU A 315 8.50 11.61 5.54
CA LEU A 315 8.16 10.35 4.87
C LEU A 315 6.65 10.20 4.66
N ALA A 316 5.83 10.68 5.59
CA ALA A 316 4.38 10.67 5.45
C ALA A 316 3.92 11.53 4.25
N TYR A 317 4.40 12.76 4.11
CA TYR A 317 4.10 13.62 2.96
C TYR A 317 4.72 13.10 1.66
N SER A 318 5.93 12.54 1.72
CA SER A 318 6.55 11.82 0.61
C SER A 318 5.62 10.71 0.08
N SER A 319 5.00 9.96 0.98
CA SER A 319 4.07 8.88 0.61
C SER A 319 2.79 9.40 -0.07
N ILE A 320 2.37 10.65 0.21
CA ILE A 320 1.30 11.33 -0.52
C ILE A 320 1.77 11.68 -1.93
N GLY A 321 2.98 12.23 -2.08
CA GLY A 321 3.57 12.49 -3.39
C GLY A 321 3.63 11.23 -4.28
N HIS A 322 4.06 10.10 -3.71
CA HIS A 322 4.06 8.80 -4.40
C HIS A 322 2.66 8.29 -4.74
N ALA A 323 1.65 8.56 -3.92
CA ALA A 323 0.26 8.28 -4.29
C ALA A 323 -0.15 9.04 -5.57
N GLY A 324 0.28 10.29 -5.70
CA GLY A 324 0.09 11.07 -6.94
C GLY A 324 0.74 10.42 -8.17
N TYR A 325 1.93 9.80 -8.00
CA TYR A 325 2.56 9.07 -9.09
C TYR A 325 1.76 7.81 -9.49
N VAL A 326 1.25 7.05 -8.52
CA VAL A 326 0.44 5.85 -8.80
C VAL A 326 -0.88 6.19 -9.48
N LEU A 327 -1.48 7.35 -9.18
CA LEU A 327 -2.70 7.82 -9.85
C LEU A 327 -2.53 7.94 -11.37
N ILE A 328 -1.30 8.07 -11.90
CA ILE A 328 -1.03 8.04 -13.35
C ILE A 328 -1.59 6.75 -13.97
N GLY A 329 -1.59 5.63 -13.24
CA GLY A 329 -2.15 4.36 -13.68
C GLY A 329 -3.65 4.42 -14.04
N LEU A 330 -4.43 5.34 -13.45
CA LEU A 330 -5.81 5.63 -13.84
C LEU A 330 -5.90 6.83 -14.78
N ALA A 331 -5.18 7.90 -14.45
CA ALA A 331 -5.24 9.18 -15.14
C ALA A 331 -4.81 9.12 -16.62
N ALA A 332 -3.94 8.16 -16.95
CA ALA A 332 -3.45 7.95 -18.31
C ALA A 332 -4.18 6.82 -19.08
N LEU A 333 -5.27 6.26 -18.54
CA LEU A 333 -6.15 5.34 -19.25
C LEU A 333 -7.07 6.13 -20.21
N THR A 334 -6.50 6.60 -21.31
CA THR A 334 -7.22 7.31 -22.37
C THR A 334 -7.46 6.40 -23.57
N GLY A 335 -8.35 6.77 -24.51
CA GLY A 335 -8.86 5.89 -25.55
C GLY A 335 -7.82 5.15 -26.42
N ASP A 336 -6.67 5.80 -26.71
CA ASP A 336 -5.62 5.21 -27.56
C ASP A 336 -4.46 4.58 -26.76
N ALA A 337 -4.52 4.60 -25.43
CA ALA A 337 -3.46 4.09 -24.57
C ALA A 337 -3.36 2.56 -24.61
N ASN A 338 -2.14 2.05 -24.48
CA ASN A 338 -1.95 0.65 -24.10
C ASN A 338 -2.33 0.49 -22.62
N GLN A 339 -3.59 0.18 -22.38
CA GLN A 339 -4.22 0.17 -21.04
C GLN A 339 -3.50 -0.76 -20.07
N SER A 340 -3.10 -1.96 -20.53
CA SER A 340 -2.37 -2.93 -19.69
C SER A 340 -0.99 -2.38 -19.26
N PHE A 341 -0.29 -1.68 -20.17
CA PHE A 341 0.99 -1.06 -19.84
C PHE A 341 0.83 0.10 -18.85
N VAL A 342 -0.17 0.96 -19.06
CA VAL A 342 -0.43 2.11 -18.19
C VAL A 342 -0.76 1.66 -16.77
N LEU A 343 -1.69 0.71 -16.63
CA LEU A 343 -2.08 0.18 -15.33
C LEU A 343 -0.96 -0.63 -14.67
N GLY A 344 -0.27 -1.46 -15.49
CA GLY A 344 0.87 -2.26 -15.04
C GLY A 344 2.03 -1.41 -14.52
N ALA A 345 2.28 -0.24 -15.09
CA ALA A 345 3.28 0.70 -14.56
C ALA A 345 2.93 1.19 -13.14
N GLY A 346 1.65 1.50 -12.88
CA GLY A 346 1.16 1.83 -11.54
C GLY A 346 1.35 0.68 -10.55
N MET A 347 0.99 -0.55 -10.95
CA MET A 347 1.14 -1.75 -10.13
C MET A 347 2.62 -2.06 -9.85
N ALA A 348 3.49 -1.99 -10.84
CA ALA A 348 4.93 -2.20 -10.67
C ALA A 348 5.55 -1.15 -9.73
N HIS A 349 5.11 0.11 -9.81
CA HIS A 349 5.55 1.12 -8.86
C HIS A 349 5.10 0.82 -7.43
N LEU A 350 3.87 0.35 -7.20
CA LEU A 350 3.38 -0.07 -5.88
C LEU A 350 4.23 -1.21 -5.30
N PHE A 351 4.66 -2.17 -6.12
CA PHE A 351 5.51 -3.27 -5.68
C PHE A 351 6.88 -2.76 -5.19
N VAL A 352 7.56 -1.95 -6.00
CA VAL A 352 8.86 -1.37 -5.63
C VAL A 352 8.73 -0.47 -4.41
N TYR A 353 7.69 0.37 -4.41
CA TYR A 353 7.38 1.28 -3.30
C TYR A 353 7.14 0.52 -1.99
N GLY A 354 6.51 -0.66 -2.07
CA GLY A 354 6.30 -1.54 -0.95
C GLY A 354 7.59 -1.84 -0.17
N PHE A 355 8.71 -2.06 -0.84
CA PHE A 355 10.00 -2.34 -0.18
C PHE A 355 10.74 -1.07 0.25
N MET A 356 10.92 -0.10 -0.65
CA MET A 356 11.73 1.08 -0.34
C MET A 356 11.10 1.96 0.75
N ASN A 357 9.78 2.12 0.74
CA ASN A 357 9.11 2.94 1.74
C ASN A 357 8.94 2.19 3.08
N THR A 358 8.62 0.90 3.05
CA THR A 358 8.61 0.07 4.27
C THR A 358 9.97 0.10 4.93
N GLY A 359 11.05 -0.13 4.19
CA GLY A 359 12.41 -0.07 4.74
C GLY A 359 12.75 1.28 5.37
N ALA A 360 12.33 2.39 4.74
CA ALA A 360 12.56 3.73 5.29
C ALA A 360 11.84 3.95 6.64
N PHE A 361 10.58 3.52 6.77
CA PHE A 361 9.87 3.59 8.05
C PHE A 361 10.38 2.60 9.09
N LEU A 362 10.88 1.42 8.67
CA LEU A 362 11.54 0.48 9.59
C LEU A 362 12.88 1.02 10.09
N PHE A 363 13.60 1.81 9.28
CA PHE A 363 14.75 2.56 9.78
C PHE A 363 14.33 3.59 10.86
N VAL A 364 13.19 4.27 10.67
CA VAL A 364 12.64 5.13 11.73
C VAL A 364 12.30 4.32 12.98
N ALA A 365 11.78 3.08 12.83
CA ALA A 365 11.54 2.18 13.98
C ALA A 365 12.85 1.85 14.72
N LEU A 366 13.94 1.64 14.00
CA LEU A 366 15.25 1.41 14.58
C LEU A 366 15.76 2.63 15.36
N VAL A 367 15.58 3.81 14.79
CA VAL A 367 15.96 5.08 15.44
C VAL A 367 15.11 5.33 16.70
N GLU A 368 13.79 5.06 16.64
CA GLU A 368 12.91 5.10 17.80
C GLU A 368 13.30 4.06 18.89
N TYR A 369 13.73 2.85 18.49
CA TYR A 369 14.24 1.83 19.42
C TYR A 369 15.48 2.30 20.19
N TRP A 370 16.38 3.03 19.56
CA TRP A 370 17.56 3.60 20.22
C TRP A 370 17.26 4.86 21.05
N GLY A 371 16.02 5.35 21.05
CA GLY A 371 15.65 6.58 21.73
C GLY A 371 16.19 7.84 21.06
N VAL A 372 16.68 7.75 19.82
CA VAL A 372 17.04 8.91 19.01
C VAL A 372 15.79 9.69 18.64
N GLY A 373 15.87 11.01 18.61
CA GLY A 373 14.75 11.88 18.27
C GLY A 373 14.27 11.74 16.82
N ARG A 374 13.33 12.57 16.41
CA ARG A 374 12.64 12.45 15.11
C ARG A 374 13.01 13.57 14.13
N THR A 375 13.82 14.56 14.54
CA THR A 375 14.23 15.67 13.68
C THR A 375 15.43 15.29 12.82
N PHE A 376 15.69 16.06 11.78
CA PHE A 376 16.91 15.86 10.98
C PHE A 376 18.17 16.04 11.83
N GLU A 377 18.17 16.97 12.79
CA GLU A 377 19.31 17.24 13.69
C GLU A 377 19.63 16.04 14.59
N ASP A 378 18.59 15.29 15.03
CA ASP A 378 18.77 14.08 15.83
C ASP A 378 19.49 12.97 15.06
N TYR A 379 19.49 13.01 13.73
CA TYR A 379 20.15 12.01 12.86
C TYR A 379 21.59 12.39 12.53
N ASN A 380 22.07 13.58 12.96
CA ASN A 380 23.42 14.07 12.63
C ASN A 380 24.50 13.11 13.11
N GLY A 381 25.36 12.68 12.18
CA GLY A 381 26.50 11.81 12.46
C GLY A 381 26.16 10.35 12.80
N LEU A 382 24.90 9.93 12.70
CA LEU A 382 24.44 8.57 13.05
C LEU A 382 25.20 7.46 12.29
N ALA A 383 25.69 7.76 11.09
CA ALA A 383 26.47 6.81 10.29
C ALA A 383 27.81 6.42 10.94
N LYS A 384 28.34 7.21 11.88
CA LYS A 384 29.55 6.86 12.63
C LYS A 384 29.31 5.69 13.59
N GLN A 385 28.07 5.53 14.10
CA GLN A 385 27.69 4.51 15.07
C GLN A 385 26.98 3.31 14.41
N ALA A 386 26.11 3.58 13.41
CA ALA A 386 25.30 2.57 12.73
C ALA A 386 25.44 2.62 11.19
N PRO A 387 26.65 2.40 10.62
CA PRO A 387 26.92 2.61 9.20
C PRO A 387 26.06 1.72 8.28
N LEU A 388 25.80 0.47 8.67
CA LEU A 388 24.99 -0.46 7.87
C LEU A 388 23.53 -0.01 7.76
N ALA A 389 22.94 0.40 8.87
CA ALA A 389 21.55 0.92 8.88
C ALA A 389 21.44 2.23 8.08
N CYS A 390 22.40 3.15 8.25
CA CYS A 390 22.46 4.40 7.49
C CYS A 390 22.68 4.17 5.99
N ALA A 391 23.47 3.16 5.61
CA ALA A 391 23.64 2.77 4.21
C ALA A 391 22.31 2.24 3.62
N ALA A 392 21.56 1.42 4.36
CA ALA A 392 20.24 0.96 3.94
C ALA A 392 19.27 2.13 3.78
N MET A 393 19.22 3.06 4.76
CA MET A 393 18.39 4.27 4.64
C MET A 393 18.78 5.13 3.44
N THR A 394 20.06 5.26 3.14
CA THR A 394 20.56 5.99 1.95
C THR A 394 20.04 5.35 0.65
N ILE A 395 20.06 4.01 0.57
CA ILE A 395 19.50 3.27 -0.56
C ILE A 395 18.00 3.58 -0.72
N PHE A 396 17.24 3.57 0.38
CA PHE A 396 15.81 3.90 0.33
C PHE A 396 15.58 5.35 -0.12
N MET A 397 16.31 6.31 0.44
CA MET A 397 16.17 7.73 0.09
C MET A 397 16.45 7.98 -1.39
N PHE A 398 17.52 7.42 -1.93
CA PHE A 398 17.87 7.61 -3.33
C PHE A 398 16.97 6.82 -4.28
N SER A 399 16.49 5.63 -3.88
CA SER A 399 15.49 4.89 -4.64
C SER A 399 14.15 5.65 -4.68
N LEU A 400 13.67 6.18 -3.54
CA LEU A 400 12.48 7.02 -3.47
C LEU A 400 12.61 8.32 -4.29
N ALA A 401 13.78 8.93 -4.31
CA ALA A 401 14.07 10.08 -5.19
C ALA A 401 14.00 9.71 -6.68
N GLY A 402 14.27 8.45 -7.02
CA GLY A 402 14.33 7.98 -8.41
C GLY A 402 15.74 8.07 -9.00
N LEU A 403 16.77 7.98 -8.16
CA LEU A 403 18.15 7.78 -8.62
C LEU A 403 18.40 6.30 -8.89
N PRO A 404 19.36 5.92 -9.77
CA PRO A 404 19.61 4.54 -10.18
C PRO A 404 20.36 3.70 -9.11
N PHE A 405 19.93 3.81 -7.86
CA PHE A 405 20.40 3.02 -6.71
C PHE A 405 19.43 1.90 -6.32
N GLY A 406 18.25 1.83 -6.95
CA GLY A 406 17.24 0.81 -6.69
C GLY A 406 16.11 0.84 -7.72
N GLY A 407 15.13 -0.03 -7.54
CA GLY A 407 13.99 -0.20 -8.46
C GLY A 407 13.12 1.05 -8.63
N GLY A 408 13.20 2.03 -7.70
CA GLY A 408 12.47 3.28 -7.77
C GLY A 408 12.74 4.11 -9.02
N PHE A 409 13.98 4.08 -9.54
CA PHE A 409 14.32 4.73 -10.80
C PHE A 409 13.50 4.16 -11.97
N LEU A 410 13.55 2.84 -12.17
CA LEU A 410 12.84 2.21 -13.28
C LEU A 410 11.32 2.32 -13.12
N SER A 411 10.79 2.15 -11.92
CA SER A 411 9.34 2.25 -11.71
C SER A 411 8.81 3.66 -12.02
N LYS A 412 9.53 4.73 -11.67
CA LYS A 412 9.19 6.10 -12.06
C LYS A 412 9.34 6.32 -13.57
N PHE A 413 10.37 5.73 -14.19
CA PHE A 413 10.55 5.79 -15.64
C PHE A 413 9.38 5.15 -16.38
N TYR A 414 8.89 4.00 -15.91
CA TYR A 414 7.71 3.35 -16.51
C TYR A 414 6.42 4.16 -16.29
N LEU A 415 6.25 4.83 -15.15
CA LEU A 415 5.14 5.77 -14.94
C LEU A 415 5.22 6.98 -15.86
N LEU A 416 6.43 7.51 -16.13
CA LEU A 416 6.65 8.55 -17.11
C LEU A 416 6.21 8.09 -18.51
N MET A 417 6.65 6.90 -18.91
CA MET A 417 6.27 6.31 -20.20
C MET A 417 4.75 6.01 -20.27
N ALA A 418 4.11 5.66 -19.15
CA ALA A 418 2.66 5.47 -19.07
C ALA A 418 1.92 6.80 -19.31
N ALA A 419 2.37 7.90 -18.71
CA ALA A 419 1.80 9.22 -18.95
C ALA A 419 1.95 9.68 -20.41
N ILE A 420 3.11 9.40 -21.04
CA ILE A 420 3.36 9.70 -22.44
C ILE A 420 2.47 8.82 -23.35
N ASN A 421 2.38 7.51 -23.06
CA ASN A 421 1.55 6.57 -23.82
C ASN A 421 0.06 6.94 -23.77
N GLY A 422 -0.42 7.42 -22.61
CA GLY A 422 -1.77 7.96 -22.45
C GLY A 422 -1.97 9.36 -23.04
N GLY A 423 -0.97 9.95 -23.70
CA GLY A 423 -1.09 11.28 -24.29
C GLY A 423 -1.20 12.44 -23.28
N VAL A 424 -0.89 12.19 -22.00
CA VAL A 424 -1.07 13.15 -20.91
C VAL A 424 0.27 13.77 -20.52
N ALA A 425 0.86 14.56 -21.43
CA ALA A 425 2.19 15.15 -21.27
C ALA A 425 2.34 15.99 -19.98
N LEU A 426 1.27 16.65 -19.52
CA LEU A 426 1.29 17.44 -18.30
C LEU A 426 1.58 16.58 -17.06
N LEU A 427 1.06 15.34 -17.00
CA LEU A 427 1.38 14.39 -15.93
C LEU A 427 2.87 13.98 -15.97
N ALA A 428 3.41 13.76 -17.16
CA ALA A 428 4.82 13.44 -17.35
C ALA A 428 5.73 14.57 -16.82
N VAL A 429 5.42 15.82 -17.18
CA VAL A 429 6.14 17.00 -16.68
C VAL A 429 6.00 17.13 -15.17
N ALA A 430 4.79 17.00 -14.64
CA ALA A 430 4.55 17.07 -13.19
C ALA A 430 5.33 16.00 -12.43
N LEU A 431 5.40 14.76 -12.93
CA LEU A 431 6.18 13.68 -12.35
C LEU A 431 7.68 14.03 -12.30
N ILE A 432 8.25 14.52 -13.42
CA ILE A 432 9.68 14.87 -13.47
C ILE A 432 9.99 15.99 -12.48
N VAL A 433 9.21 17.07 -12.48
CA VAL A 433 9.43 18.24 -11.59
C VAL A 433 9.34 17.83 -10.13
N ASN A 434 8.29 17.10 -9.74
CA ASN A 434 8.11 16.65 -8.36
C ASN A 434 9.17 15.61 -7.94
N SER A 435 9.59 14.72 -8.85
CA SER A 435 10.67 13.78 -8.57
C SER A 435 12.01 14.50 -8.36
N ALA A 436 12.33 15.50 -9.18
CA ALA A 436 13.54 16.32 -9.01
C ALA A 436 13.51 17.08 -7.66
N LEU A 437 12.35 17.69 -7.30
CA LEU A 437 12.20 18.38 -6.03
C LEU A 437 12.32 17.41 -4.84
N SER A 438 11.85 16.16 -4.98
CA SER A 438 11.94 15.17 -3.92
C SER A 438 13.38 14.83 -3.54
N LEU A 439 14.33 14.93 -4.45
CA LEU A 439 15.75 14.74 -4.18
C LEU A 439 16.26 15.69 -3.08
N TYR A 440 15.73 16.91 -3.00
CA TYR A 440 16.10 17.87 -1.97
C TYR A 440 15.87 17.32 -0.56
N PHE A 441 14.65 16.92 -0.22
CA PHE A 441 14.35 16.50 1.15
C PHE A 441 14.90 15.10 1.48
N TYR A 442 15.02 14.20 0.52
CA TYR A 442 15.69 12.92 0.75
C TYR A 442 17.19 13.08 0.97
N SER A 443 17.83 14.02 0.24
CA SER A 443 19.24 14.32 0.45
C SER A 443 19.50 14.95 1.82
N ARG A 444 18.55 15.68 2.42
CA ARG A 444 18.66 16.21 3.80
C ARG A 444 18.86 15.07 4.81
N VAL A 445 18.12 13.96 4.69
CA VAL A 445 18.29 12.78 5.57
C VAL A 445 19.68 12.19 5.41
N VAL A 446 20.12 12.01 4.17
CA VAL A 446 21.45 11.45 3.88
C VAL A 446 22.55 12.36 4.39
N LYS A 447 22.41 13.68 4.17
CA LYS A 447 23.37 14.70 4.66
C LYS A 447 23.48 14.66 6.19
N ALA A 448 22.34 14.63 6.91
CA ALA A 448 22.33 14.55 8.37
C ALA A 448 23.09 13.32 8.87
N MET A 449 22.80 12.14 8.32
CA MET A 449 23.44 10.90 8.77
C MET A 449 24.94 10.83 8.50
N TRP A 450 25.41 11.33 7.34
CA TRP A 450 26.78 11.07 6.87
C TRP A 450 27.71 12.28 6.95
N ILE A 451 27.21 13.51 6.90
CA ILE A 451 28.01 14.73 6.73
C ILE A 451 27.93 15.64 7.94
N ASP A 452 26.73 15.88 8.47
CA ASP A 452 26.53 16.82 9.55
C ASP A 452 27.04 16.21 10.88
N GLU A 453 27.64 17.06 11.73
CA GLU A 453 28.17 16.63 13.04
C GLU A 453 27.04 16.66 14.09
N PRO A 454 27.09 15.75 15.09
CA PRO A 454 26.10 15.74 16.17
C PRO A 454 26.07 17.09 16.90
N THR A 455 24.86 17.60 17.16
CA THR A 455 24.60 18.76 17.99
C THR A 455 24.38 18.28 19.44
N GLY A 456 25.42 18.37 20.30
CA GLY A 456 25.37 17.89 21.68
C GLY A 456 26.08 16.54 21.91
N GLU A 457 25.76 15.89 23.02
CA GLU A 457 26.26 14.53 23.29
C GLU A 457 25.56 13.54 22.34
N PRO A 458 26.34 12.73 21.60
CA PRO A 458 25.74 11.73 20.72
C PRO A 458 24.91 10.75 21.55
N VAL A 459 23.69 10.45 21.09
CA VAL A 459 22.91 9.34 21.68
C VAL A 459 23.70 8.05 21.45
N GLU A 460 24.01 7.32 22.51
CA GLU A 460 24.66 6.02 22.38
C GLU A 460 23.70 5.03 21.70
N VAL A 461 24.17 4.43 20.62
CA VAL A 461 23.45 3.37 19.91
C VAL A 461 23.69 2.06 20.65
N ASP A 462 22.80 1.74 21.59
CA ASP A 462 22.87 0.51 22.36
C ASP A 462 22.01 -0.60 21.74
N GLY A 463 22.66 -1.74 21.49
CA GLY A 463 22.00 -2.95 21.02
C GLY A 463 21.76 -3.00 19.50
N TYR A 464 21.64 -4.22 19.01
CA TYR A 464 21.33 -4.51 17.61
C TYR A 464 20.04 -5.34 17.55
N PRO A 465 18.87 -4.71 17.50
CA PRO A 465 17.59 -5.41 17.43
C PRO A 465 17.51 -6.23 16.14
N THR A 466 17.63 -7.54 16.26
CA THR A 466 17.86 -8.45 15.14
C THR A 466 16.71 -8.44 14.14
N GLY A 467 15.45 -8.43 14.61
CA GLY A 467 14.27 -8.44 13.75
C GLY A 467 14.17 -7.16 12.92
N ILE A 468 14.40 -6.00 13.53
CA ILE A 468 14.39 -4.69 12.83
C ILE A 468 15.54 -4.65 11.81
N TYR A 469 16.76 -5.06 12.19
CA TYR A 469 17.90 -5.08 11.27
C TYR A 469 17.68 -6.03 10.10
N VAL A 470 17.20 -7.24 10.35
CA VAL A 470 16.89 -8.21 9.27
C VAL A 470 15.86 -7.62 8.31
N ALA A 471 14.78 -7.03 8.82
CA ALA A 471 13.75 -6.44 7.99
C ALA A 471 14.29 -5.28 7.13
N ILE A 472 15.11 -4.39 7.70
CA ILE A 472 15.75 -3.28 6.97
C ILE A 472 16.69 -3.80 5.90
N VAL A 473 17.57 -4.75 6.24
CA VAL A 473 18.54 -5.30 5.29
C VAL A 473 17.85 -6.03 4.15
N VAL A 474 16.84 -6.86 4.44
CA VAL A 474 16.03 -7.54 3.41
C VAL A 474 15.36 -6.51 2.49
N ALA A 475 14.73 -5.47 3.05
CA ALA A 475 14.10 -4.42 2.27
C ALA A 475 15.12 -3.68 1.37
N ALA A 476 16.33 -3.38 1.89
CA ALA A 476 17.39 -2.71 1.14
C ALA A 476 17.93 -3.60 0.00
N VAL A 477 18.21 -4.86 0.29
CA VAL A 477 18.68 -5.82 -0.71
C VAL A 477 17.66 -6.00 -1.83
N VAL A 478 16.38 -6.18 -1.48
CA VAL A 478 15.31 -6.29 -2.48
C VAL A 478 15.20 -5.00 -3.29
N THR A 479 15.25 -3.82 -2.65
CA THR A 479 15.20 -2.52 -3.34
C THR A 479 16.32 -2.39 -4.39
N VAL A 480 17.55 -2.83 -4.07
CA VAL A 480 18.67 -2.82 -5.02
C VAL A 480 18.48 -3.86 -6.12
N LEU A 481 18.10 -5.08 -5.76
CA LEU A 481 17.90 -6.18 -6.73
C LEU A 481 16.74 -5.91 -7.70
N LEU A 482 15.77 -5.09 -7.30
CA LEU A 482 14.69 -4.64 -8.17
C LEU A 482 15.18 -3.69 -9.29
N LEU A 483 16.40 -3.17 -9.26
CA LEU A 483 16.95 -2.43 -10.40
C LEU A 483 17.29 -3.37 -11.57
N PRO A 484 18.15 -4.39 -11.45
CA PRO A 484 18.39 -5.36 -12.51
C PRO A 484 17.20 -6.32 -12.74
N GLY A 485 16.41 -6.59 -11.70
CA GLY A 485 15.26 -7.51 -11.71
C GLY A 485 13.93 -6.87 -12.07
N PHE A 486 13.88 -5.62 -12.55
CA PHE A 486 12.63 -4.91 -12.81
C PHE A 486 11.83 -5.48 -14.00
N GLY A 487 12.51 -6.05 -15.01
CA GLY A 487 11.86 -6.63 -16.19
C GLY A 487 10.76 -7.66 -15.83
N PRO A 488 11.05 -8.72 -15.09
CA PRO A 488 10.05 -9.67 -14.63
C PRO A 488 8.88 -9.05 -13.83
N VAL A 489 9.18 -8.05 -12.99
CA VAL A 489 8.13 -7.37 -12.18
C VAL A 489 7.14 -6.63 -13.07
N VAL A 490 7.64 -5.84 -14.02
CA VAL A 490 6.77 -5.07 -14.93
C VAL A 490 6.02 -5.97 -15.90
N GLU A 491 6.63 -7.05 -16.36
CA GLU A 491 5.96 -8.03 -17.21
C GLU A 491 4.81 -8.73 -16.47
N THR A 492 5.05 -9.15 -15.21
CA THR A 492 4.01 -9.73 -14.36
C THR A 492 2.89 -8.72 -14.08
N ALA A 493 3.23 -7.45 -13.81
CA ALA A 493 2.25 -6.39 -13.57
C ALA A 493 1.41 -6.11 -14.84
N ASN A 494 2.03 -6.05 -16.02
CA ASN A 494 1.32 -5.84 -17.29
C ASN A 494 0.39 -7.02 -17.61
N THR A 495 0.85 -8.26 -17.40
CA THR A 495 0.03 -9.46 -17.57
C THR A 495 -1.13 -9.48 -16.58
N ALA A 496 -0.89 -9.10 -15.33
CA ALA A 496 -1.93 -8.98 -14.31
C ALA A 496 -2.96 -7.89 -14.66
N ALA A 497 -2.51 -6.77 -15.20
CA ALA A 497 -3.39 -5.68 -15.65
C ALA A 497 -4.21 -6.06 -16.88
N SER A 498 -3.67 -6.87 -17.80
CA SER A 498 -4.36 -7.23 -19.05
C SER A 498 -5.66 -7.99 -18.84
N VAL A 499 -5.81 -8.70 -17.71
CA VAL A 499 -7.02 -9.43 -17.35
C VAL A 499 -8.25 -8.52 -17.19
N LEU A 500 -8.03 -7.24 -16.86
CA LEU A 500 -9.11 -6.26 -16.66
C LEU A 500 -9.67 -5.69 -17.99
N PHE A 501 -8.97 -5.92 -19.10
CA PHE A 501 -9.30 -5.40 -20.43
C PHE A 501 -9.57 -6.50 -21.45
N ALA A 502 -9.63 -7.77 -21.01
CA ALA A 502 -9.84 -8.96 -21.84
C ALA A 502 -11.32 -9.25 -22.17
#